data_343ba22780e2d0c82a9e2b8865a49954
#
_entry.id   343ba22780e2d0c82a9e2b8865a49954
#
_cell.length_a   1.000
_cell.length_b   1.000
_cell.length_c   1.000
_cell.angle_alpha   90.00
_cell.angle_beta   90.00
_cell.angle_gamma   90.00
#
_symmetry.space_group_name_H-M   'P 1'
#
loop_
_entity.id
_entity.type
_entity.pdbx_description
1 polymer ?
#
loop_
_entity_poly.entity_id
_entity_poly.type
_entity_poly.pdbx_seq_one_letter_code
_entity_poly.pdbx_strand_id
1 'polypeptide(L)'
;MRRSSLKLFSFLSEALSTVALALVIAVIINLFILQPSNVFGSSMEPTLQEGDLVVMSKILNTFDIEPDYEEIVIIDSQVKKKHTLKDDLVFTFKYNKISSLLFKQIPEDKYWIKRVIGRSGDVIEFKDGRIYRNGELLEEKYIKEEMYTPNYKVVIPERHIYVLGDNRNHSADSRIIGSVPIENVLGKL
;
A
#
# COMPACT_ATOMS: atom_id res chain seq x y z
N MET A 1 -55.33 -3.64 -15.75
CA MET A 1 -54.09 -2.97 -16.20
C MET A 1 -53.42 -2.11 -15.12
N ARG A 2 -54.12 -1.27 -14.35
CA ARG A 2 -53.48 -0.34 -13.33
C ARG A 2 -52.77 -1.06 -12.15
N ARG A 3 -53.25 -2.24 -11.70
CA ARG A 3 -52.62 -3.01 -10.60
C ARG A 3 -51.31 -3.71 -10.98
N SER A 4 -51.15 -4.11 -12.24
CA SER A 4 -49.92 -4.78 -12.72
C SER A 4 -48.77 -3.74 -12.92
N SER A 5 -49.11 -2.53 -13.37
CA SER A 5 -48.12 -1.44 -13.49
C SER A 5 -47.60 -0.94 -12.13
N LEU A 6 -48.45 -0.90 -11.09
CA LEU A 6 -48.04 -0.56 -9.72
C LEU A 6 -47.12 -1.64 -9.12
N LYS A 7 -47.38 -2.91 -9.34
CA LYS A 7 -46.49 -3.99 -8.90
C LYS A 7 -45.16 -4.00 -9.63
N LEU A 8 -45.15 -3.71 -10.92
CA LEU A 8 -43.91 -3.57 -11.68
C LEU A 8 -43.08 -2.37 -11.19
N PHE A 9 -43.73 -1.24 -10.93
CA PHE A 9 -43.04 -0.06 -10.41
C PHE A 9 -42.44 -0.29 -9.02
N SER A 10 -43.18 -0.95 -8.08
CA SER A 10 -42.64 -1.29 -6.77
C SER A 10 -41.48 -2.27 -6.86
N PHE A 11 -41.55 -3.30 -7.71
CA PHE A 11 -40.47 -4.23 -7.96
C PHE A 11 -39.20 -3.52 -8.50
N LEU A 12 -39.38 -2.64 -9.48
CA LEU A 12 -38.24 -1.86 -10.05
C LEU A 12 -37.62 -0.92 -9.01
N SER A 13 -38.43 -0.27 -8.16
CA SER A 13 -37.92 0.61 -7.11
C SER A 13 -37.16 -0.18 -6.02
N GLU A 14 -37.64 -1.36 -5.64
CA GLU A 14 -36.95 -2.26 -4.70
C GLU A 14 -35.64 -2.79 -5.28
N ALA A 15 -35.64 -3.23 -6.54
CA ALA A 15 -34.43 -3.66 -7.23
C ALA A 15 -33.39 -2.52 -7.31
N LEU A 16 -33.84 -1.31 -7.69
CA LEU A 16 -32.95 -0.14 -7.78
C LEU A 16 -32.36 0.24 -6.42
N SER A 17 -33.18 0.23 -5.35
CA SER A 17 -32.68 0.53 -3.99
C SER A 17 -31.69 -0.52 -3.49
N THR A 18 -31.92 -1.81 -3.80
CA THR A 18 -30.99 -2.89 -3.45
C THR A 18 -29.65 -2.75 -4.17
N VAL A 19 -29.67 -2.43 -5.47
CA VAL A 19 -28.45 -2.18 -6.25
C VAL A 19 -27.72 -0.95 -5.71
N ALA A 20 -28.44 0.13 -5.41
CA ALA A 20 -27.86 1.36 -4.84
C ALA A 20 -27.18 1.06 -3.49
N LEU A 21 -27.84 0.31 -2.60
CA LEU A 21 -27.27 -0.09 -1.32
C LEU A 21 -26.01 -0.96 -1.50
N ALA A 22 -26.05 -1.93 -2.40
CA ALA A 22 -24.91 -2.79 -2.71
C ALA A 22 -23.70 -1.98 -3.22
N LEU A 23 -23.94 -0.98 -4.08
CA LEU A 23 -22.90 -0.07 -4.56
C LEU A 23 -22.30 0.77 -3.43
N VAL A 24 -23.13 1.30 -2.53
CA VAL A 24 -22.65 2.06 -1.37
C VAL A 24 -21.76 1.17 -0.48
N ILE A 25 -22.20 -0.06 -0.17
CA ILE A 25 -21.42 -1.01 0.61
C ILE A 25 -20.09 -1.34 -0.09
N ALA A 26 -20.11 -1.60 -1.38
CA ALA A 26 -18.90 -1.88 -2.16
C ALA A 26 -17.91 -0.70 -2.12
N VAL A 27 -18.39 0.53 -2.22
CA VAL A 27 -17.55 1.73 -2.09
C VAL A 27 -16.95 1.82 -0.68
N ILE A 28 -17.72 1.57 0.37
CA ILE A 28 -17.24 1.60 1.76
C ILE A 28 -16.14 0.53 1.95
N ILE A 29 -16.35 -0.68 1.46
CA ILE A 29 -15.34 -1.75 1.55
C ILE A 29 -14.05 -1.33 0.84
N ASN A 30 -14.14 -0.81 -0.38
CA ASN A 30 -12.95 -0.36 -1.13
C ASN A 30 -12.24 0.84 -0.49
N LEU A 31 -12.96 1.73 0.19
CA LEU A 31 -12.37 2.90 0.84
C LEU A 31 -11.63 2.54 2.13
N PHE A 32 -12.17 1.62 2.93
CA PHE A 32 -11.74 1.42 4.32
C PHE A 32 -11.17 0.04 4.62
N ILE A 33 -11.40 -0.97 3.77
CA ILE A 33 -11.07 -2.36 4.11
C ILE A 33 -10.09 -2.96 3.11
N LEU A 34 -10.50 -3.13 1.85
CA LEU A 34 -9.73 -3.86 0.85
C LEU A 34 -9.73 -3.14 -0.50
N GLN A 35 -8.56 -3.02 -1.09
CA GLN A 35 -8.41 -2.42 -2.42
C GLN A 35 -7.52 -3.28 -3.31
N PRO A 36 -8.05 -3.82 -4.44
CA PRO A 36 -7.21 -4.46 -5.44
C PRO A 36 -6.34 -3.40 -6.14
N SER A 37 -5.07 -3.74 -6.34
CA SER A 37 -4.07 -2.88 -7.01
C SER A 37 -3.16 -3.72 -7.90
N ASN A 38 -2.64 -3.14 -8.96
CA ASN A 38 -1.61 -3.76 -9.77
C ASN A 38 -0.23 -3.34 -9.27
N VAL A 39 0.74 -4.26 -9.35
CA VAL A 39 2.15 -4.00 -9.08
C VAL A 39 2.76 -3.29 -10.29
N PHE A 40 3.45 -2.19 -10.05
CA PHE A 40 4.21 -1.46 -11.06
C PHE A 40 5.69 -1.43 -10.70
N GLY A 41 6.54 -1.73 -11.69
CA GLY A 41 7.98 -1.75 -11.54
C GLY A 41 8.53 -3.00 -10.84
N SER A 42 9.85 -3.11 -10.82
CA SER A 42 10.60 -4.31 -10.41
C SER A 42 11.16 -4.26 -8.99
N SER A 43 10.83 -3.22 -8.21
CA SER A 43 11.48 -2.98 -6.91
C SER A 43 11.20 -4.05 -5.84
N MET A 44 10.17 -4.87 -6.02
CA MET A 44 9.79 -5.96 -5.11
C MET A 44 10.11 -7.36 -5.67
N GLU A 45 10.81 -7.45 -6.80
CA GLU A 45 11.32 -8.73 -7.28
C GLU A 45 12.33 -9.34 -6.29
N PRO A 46 12.31 -10.66 -6.11
CA PRO A 46 11.50 -11.67 -6.78
C PRO A 46 10.12 -11.89 -6.15
N THR A 47 9.78 -11.22 -5.03
CA THR A 47 8.56 -11.47 -4.26
C THR A 47 7.30 -11.09 -5.03
N LEU A 48 7.32 -9.93 -5.70
CA LEU A 48 6.23 -9.45 -6.55
C LEU A 48 6.81 -9.04 -7.92
N GLN A 49 6.08 -9.38 -8.97
CA GLN A 49 6.45 -9.05 -10.35
C GLN A 49 5.58 -7.92 -10.90
N GLU A 50 6.11 -7.19 -11.86
CA GLU A 50 5.32 -6.18 -12.57
C GLU A 50 4.09 -6.81 -13.25
N GLY A 51 2.92 -6.20 -13.01
CA GLY A 51 1.63 -6.70 -13.52
C GLY A 51 0.89 -7.63 -12.57
N ASP A 52 1.50 -8.07 -11.47
CA ASP A 52 0.79 -8.86 -10.46
C ASP A 52 -0.41 -8.10 -9.91
N LEU A 53 -1.50 -8.82 -9.67
CA LEU A 53 -2.68 -8.30 -8.99
C LEU A 53 -2.57 -8.63 -7.50
N VAL A 54 -2.52 -7.59 -6.68
CA VAL A 54 -2.45 -7.70 -5.22
C VAL A 54 -3.71 -7.08 -4.59
N VAL A 55 -4.02 -7.51 -3.38
CA VAL A 55 -5.13 -6.94 -2.60
C VAL A 55 -4.55 -6.26 -1.36
N MET A 56 -4.64 -4.94 -1.33
CA MET A 56 -4.22 -4.13 -0.19
C MET A 56 -5.31 -4.11 0.88
N SER A 57 -4.95 -4.44 2.12
CA SER A 57 -5.78 -4.23 3.31
C SER A 57 -5.49 -2.85 3.89
N LYS A 58 -6.53 -2.03 4.05
CA LYS A 58 -6.44 -0.67 4.62
C LYS A 58 -6.64 -0.63 6.13
N ILE A 59 -6.75 -1.79 6.79
CA ILE A 59 -7.03 -1.89 8.23
C ILE A 59 -5.96 -1.14 9.05
N LEU A 60 -4.69 -1.25 8.67
CA LEU A 60 -3.60 -0.55 9.37
C LEU A 60 -3.83 0.96 9.39
N ASN A 61 -4.10 1.55 8.23
CA ASN A 61 -4.37 2.98 8.09
C ASN A 61 -5.67 3.38 8.83
N THR A 62 -6.74 2.60 8.66
CA THR A 62 -8.05 2.90 9.25
C THR A 62 -8.01 2.92 10.78
N PHE A 63 -7.21 2.05 11.42
CA PHE A 63 -7.11 1.93 12.87
C PHE A 63 -5.80 2.48 13.44
N ASP A 64 -5.00 3.19 12.65
CA ASP A 64 -3.71 3.79 13.05
C ASP A 64 -2.76 2.74 13.69
N ILE A 65 -2.70 1.54 13.09
CA ILE A 65 -1.89 0.43 13.56
C ILE A 65 -0.55 0.45 12.85
N GLU A 66 0.55 0.37 13.62
CA GLU A 66 1.90 0.25 13.05
C GLU A 66 2.07 -1.13 12.39
N PRO A 67 2.57 -1.19 11.14
CA PRO A 67 2.84 -2.46 10.47
C PRO A 67 3.88 -3.30 11.22
N ASP A 68 3.79 -4.62 11.10
CA ASP A 68 4.79 -5.52 11.64
C ASP A 68 6.01 -5.66 10.73
N TYR A 69 7.11 -6.19 11.30
CA TYR A 69 8.32 -6.50 10.53
C TYR A 69 8.00 -7.43 9.36
N GLU A 70 8.71 -7.21 8.26
CA GLU A 70 8.60 -7.99 7.01
C GLU A 70 7.25 -7.88 6.29
N GLU A 71 6.26 -7.19 6.84
CA GLU A 71 5.02 -6.90 6.11
C GLU A 71 5.32 -6.06 4.86
N ILE A 72 4.63 -6.38 3.77
CA ILE A 72 4.67 -5.60 2.54
C ILE A 72 3.59 -4.54 2.62
N VAL A 73 3.97 -3.27 2.50
CA VAL A 73 3.08 -2.12 2.62
C VAL A 73 3.08 -1.27 1.35
N ILE A 74 1.99 -0.56 1.15
CA ILE A 74 1.90 0.51 0.16
C ILE A 74 2.02 1.83 0.89
N ILE A 75 2.95 2.68 0.44
CA ILE A 75 3.26 3.96 1.07
C ILE A 75 3.08 5.13 0.09
N ASP A 76 2.78 6.31 0.62
CA ASP A 76 2.99 7.57 -0.07
C ASP A 76 4.42 8.04 0.18
N SER A 77 5.25 8.08 -0.87
CA SER A 77 6.67 8.45 -0.79
C SER A 77 6.90 9.94 -0.51
N GLN A 78 5.86 10.75 -0.55
CA GLN A 78 5.93 12.18 -0.19
C GLN A 78 5.96 12.38 1.31
N VAL A 79 6.97 11.81 1.99
CA VAL A 79 7.10 11.76 3.47
C VAL A 79 7.08 13.12 4.17
N LYS A 80 7.31 14.21 3.43
CA LYS A 80 7.23 15.59 3.96
C LYS A 80 5.81 16.15 3.96
N LYS A 81 4.85 15.43 3.35
CA LYS A 81 3.45 15.82 3.25
C LYS A 81 2.59 14.74 3.86
N LYS A 82 1.75 15.12 4.81
CA LYS A 82 0.80 14.19 5.41
C LYS A 82 -0.19 13.70 4.38
N HIS A 83 -0.36 12.39 4.27
CA HIS A 83 -1.41 11.77 3.47
C HIS A 83 -2.79 12.08 4.07
N THR A 84 -3.78 12.37 3.24
CA THR A 84 -5.11 12.81 3.67
C THR A 84 -6.21 11.90 3.13
N LEU A 85 -7.40 11.93 3.75
CA LEU A 85 -8.59 11.21 3.24
C LEU A 85 -8.95 11.59 1.80
N LYS A 86 -8.62 12.80 1.35
CA LYS A 86 -8.80 13.19 -0.07
C LYS A 86 -7.86 12.43 -0.99
N ASP A 87 -6.61 12.21 -0.54
CA ASP A 87 -5.63 11.42 -1.28
C ASP A 87 -6.09 9.95 -1.36
N ASP A 88 -6.67 9.39 -0.29
CA ASP A 88 -7.27 8.05 -0.27
C ASP A 88 -8.43 7.92 -1.26
N LEU A 89 -9.32 8.91 -1.30
CA LEU A 89 -10.42 8.92 -2.28
C LEU A 89 -9.89 8.95 -3.71
N VAL A 90 -8.94 9.84 -4.00
CA VAL A 90 -8.31 9.94 -5.32
C VAL A 90 -7.61 8.62 -5.67
N PHE A 91 -6.84 8.04 -4.75
CA PHE A 91 -6.17 6.77 -4.94
C PHE A 91 -7.18 5.65 -5.25
N THR A 92 -8.24 5.52 -4.43
CA THR A 92 -9.28 4.50 -4.60
C THR A 92 -9.98 4.60 -5.97
N PHE A 93 -10.36 5.80 -6.39
CA PHE A 93 -11.02 5.99 -7.69
C PHE A 93 -10.05 5.82 -8.87
N LYS A 94 -8.81 6.25 -8.75
CA LYS A 94 -7.82 6.22 -9.83
C LYS A 94 -7.25 4.83 -10.07
N TYR A 95 -7.04 4.04 -9.01
CA TYR A 95 -6.40 2.71 -9.07
C TYR A 95 -7.38 1.55 -8.91
N ASN A 96 -8.69 1.80 -9.03
CA ASN A 96 -9.70 0.75 -9.04
C ASN A 96 -9.72 0.03 -10.40
N LYS A 97 -10.00 -1.28 -10.38
CA LYS A 97 -10.12 -2.12 -11.58
C LYS A 97 -11.19 -1.62 -12.55
N ILE A 98 -12.25 -0.95 -12.07
CA ILE A 98 -13.29 -0.36 -12.92
C ILE A 98 -12.75 0.85 -13.67
N SER A 99 -11.97 1.70 -13.01
CA SER A 99 -11.34 2.84 -13.68
C SER A 99 -10.26 2.41 -14.67
N SER A 100 -9.57 1.29 -14.41
CA SER A 100 -8.59 0.74 -15.36
C SER A 100 -9.20 0.21 -16.65
N LEU A 101 -10.47 -0.20 -16.62
CA LEU A 101 -11.24 -0.59 -17.83
C LEU A 101 -11.65 0.61 -18.69
N LEU A 102 -11.81 1.79 -18.06
CA LEU A 102 -12.29 3.00 -18.72
C LEU A 102 -11.16 3.98 -19.06
N PHE A 103 -10.08 3.98 -18.27
CA PHE A 103 -8.96 4.90 -18.40
C PHE A 103 -7.64 4.12 -18.29
N LYS A 104 -6.67 4.45 -19.16
CA LYS A 104 -5.31 3.93 -19.02
C LYS A 104 -4.73 4.38 -17.69
N GLN A 105 -4.46 3.44 -16.80
CA GLN A 105 -3.80 3.74 -15.53
C GLN A 105 -2.38 4.22 -15.81
N ILE A 106 -2.07 5.44 -15.38
CA ILE A 106 -0.71 5.95 -15.36
C ILE A 106 -0.26 5.83 -13.90
N PRO A 107 0.77 5.01 -13.60
CA PRO A 107 1.31 4.93 -12.25
C PRO A 107 1.69 6.33 -11.77
N GLU A 108 1.30 6.69 -10.55
CA GLU A 108 1.89 7.87 -9.90
C GLU A 108 3.16 7.42 -9.19
N ASP A 109 4.27 8.06 -9.49
CA ASP A 109 5.58 7.76 -8.89
C ASP A 109 5.62 7.93 -7.36
N LYS A 110 4.54 8.44 -6.77
CA LYS A 110 4.46 8.66 -5.32
C LYS A 110 4.02 7.44 -4.51
N TYR A 111 3.34 6.44 -5.09
CA TYR A 111 2.87 5.26 -4.36
C TYR A 111 3.80 4.09 -4.60
N TRP A 112 4.45 3.64 -3.53
CA TRP A 112 5.46 2.59 -3.59
C TRP A 112 5.03 1.38 -2.78
N ILE A 113 5.29 0.19 -3.31
CA ILE A 113 5.18 -1.08 -2.59
C ILE A 113 6.56 -1.40 -2.03
N LYS A 114 6.67 -1.60 -0.71
CA LYS A 114 7.92 -1.85 -0.01
C LYS A 114 7.72 -2.80 1.16
N ARG A 115 8.82 -3.37 1.66
CA ARG A 115 8.83 -4.22 2.86
C ARG A 115 9.29 -3.45 4.07
N VAL A 116 8.62 -3.67 5.21
CA VAL A 116 8.99 -3.08 6.52
C VAL A 116 10.23 -3.78 7.06
N ILE A 117 11.32 -3.04 7.21
CA ILE A 117 12.60 -3.52 7.74
C ILE A 117 12.81 -3.08 9.18
N GLY A 118 12.30 -1.90 9.54
CA GLY A 118 12.41 -1.38 10.88
C GLY A 118 11.18 -0.57 11.29
N ARG A 119 10.97 -0.47 12.59
CA ARG A 119 9.83 0.17 13.25
C ARG A 119 10.29 1.30 14.17
N SER A 120 9.35 2.01 14.75
CA SER A 120 9.60 3.09 15.71
C SER A 120 10.61 2.69 16.78
N GLY A 121 11.68 3.49 16.94
CA GLY A 121 12.73 3.29 17.92
C GLY A 121 13.86 2.33 17.51
N ASP A 122 13.72 1.59 16.40
CA ASP A 122 14.78 0.70 15.92
C ASP A 122 16.01 1.47 15.44
N VAL A 123 17.16 0.84 15.58
CA VAL A 123 18.42 1.22 14.98
C VAL A 123 18.72 0.29 13.80
N ILE A 124 18.68 0.80 12.59
CA ILE A 124 19.05 0.07 11.37
C ILE A 124 20.48 0.44 11.01
N GLU A 125 21.34 -0.56 10.89
CA GLU A 125 22.72 -0.41 10.44
C GLU A 125 22.94 -1.15 9.13
N PHE A 126 23.44 -0.41 8.14
CA PHE A 126 23.93 -0.97 6.88
C PHE A 126 25.43 -1.17 7.00
N LYS A 127 25.88 -2.41 6.88
CA LYS A 127 27.28 -2.76 7.02
C LYS A 127 27.65 -3.92 6.08
N ASP A 128 28.62 -3.68 5.23
CA ASP A 128 29.18 -4.69 4.30
C ASP A 128 28.12 -5.44 3.48
N GLY A 129 27.15 -4.66 2.92
CA GLY A 129 26.06 -5.19 2.10
C GLY A 129 24.96 -5.93 2.89
N ARG A 130 24.99 -5.88 4.23
CA ARG A 130 24.04 -6.53 5.13
C ARG A 130 23.32 -5.52 6.00
N ILE A 131 22.17 -5.92 6.55
CA ILE A 131 21.37 -5.09 7.45
C ILE A 131 21.40 -5.71 8.84
N TYR A 132 21.67 -4.85 9.81
CA TYR A 132 21.53 -5.18 11.24
C TYR A 132 20.42 -4.32 11.81
N ARG A 133 19.51 -4.94 12.57
CA ARG A 133 18.47 -4.24 13.32
C ARG A 133 18.75 -4.42 14.80
N ASN A 134 18.94 -3.32 15.54
CA ASN A 134 19.26 -3.32 16.96
C ASN A 134 20.51 -4.15 17.30
N GLY A 135 21.49 -4.21 16.38
CA GLY A 135 22.73 -4.96 16.52
C GLY A 135 22.65 -6.42 16.07
N GLU A 136 21.47 -6.93 15.72
CA GLU A 136 21.28 -8.29 15.23
C GLU A 136 21.21 -8.33 13.71
N LEU A 137 21.93 -9.27 13.09
CA LEU A 137 21.90 -9.47 11.64
C LEU A 137 20.52 -9.94 11.19
N LEU A 138 19.95 -9.29 10.19
CA LEU A 138 18.71 -9.74 9.58
C LEU A 138 18.96 -10.86 8.58
N GLU A 139 18.21 -11.95 8.73
CA GLU A 139 18.15 -13.04 7.74
C GLU A 139 17.08 -12.74 6.69
N GLU A 140 17.50 -12.28 5.53
CA GLU A 140 16.60 -11.78 4.49
C GLU A 140 16.51 -12.75 3.31
N LYS A 141 15.64 -13.77 3.42
CA LYS A 141 15.46 -14.81 2.39
C LYS A 141 14.74 -14.31 1.12
N TYR A 142 14.19 -13.13 1.16
CA TYR A 142 13.39 -12.54 0.08
C TYR A 142 14.19 -11.62 -0.84
N ILE A 143 15.42 -11.27 -0.51
CA ILE A 143 16.25 -10.43 -1.38
C ILE A 143 16.76 -11.21 -2.58
N LYS A 144 16.90 -10.52 -3.70
CA LYS A 144 17.32 -11.11 -4.99
C LYS A 144 18.83 -11.30 -5.06
N GLU A 145 19.60 -10.39 -4.46
CA GLU A 145 21.05 -10.31 -4.55
C GLU A 145 21.64 -9.51 -3.39
N GLU A 146 22.96 -9.57 -3.24
CA GLU A 146 23.66 -8.75 -2.24
C GLU A 146 23.43 -7.25 -2.51
N MET A 147 23.28 -6.49 -1.44
CA MET A 147 22.96 -5.06 -1.52
C MET A 147 24.26 -4.24 -1.63
N TYR A 148 24.28 -3.31 -2.60
CA TYR A 148 25.33 -2.31 -2.74
C TYR A 148 24.88 -1.00 -2.09
N THR A 149 25.20 -0.81 -0.82
CA THR A 149 24.83 0.37 -0.04
C THR A 149 26.01 0.76 0.85
N PRO A 150 26.36 2.06 0.96
CA PRO A 150 27.38 2.54 1.90
C PRO A 150 27.06 2.10 3.34
N ASN A 151 28.10 1.99 4.17
CA ASN A 151 27.92 1.70 5.59
C ASN A 151 27.39 2.98 6.30
N TYR A 152 26.25 2.86 6.96
CA TYR A 152 25.68 3.91 7.81
C TYR A 152 24.68 3.37 8.80
N LYS A 153 24.28 4.19 9.76
CA LYS A 153 23.22 3.90 10.74
C LYS A 153 22.11 4.92 10.66
N VAL A 154 20.89 4.48 10.92
CA VAL A 154 19.73 5.33 11.08
C VAL A 154 18.92 4.89 12.29
N VAL A 155 18.46 5.83 13.10
CA VAL A 155 17.49 5.60 14.18
C VAL A 155 16.12 5.99 13.66
N ILE A 156 15.17 5.09 13.78
CA ILE A 156 13.81 5.32 13.27
C ILE A 156 13.05 6.17 14.30
N PRO A 157 12.54 7.34 13.92
CA PRO A 157 11.77 8.17 14.83
C PRO A 157 10.48 7.49 15.30
N GLU A 158 9.90 7.97 16.40
CA GLU A 158 8.56 7.54 16.81
C GLU A 158 7.55 7.74 15.68
N ARG A 159 6.58 6.81 15.56
CA ARG A 159 5.54 6.82 14.52
C ARG A 159 6.08 6.80 13.09
N HIS A 160 7.26 6.21 12.89
CA HIS A 160 7.84 6.01 11.57
C HIS A 160 8.23 4.55 11.38
N ILE A 161 8.26 4.13 10.12
CA ILE A 161 8.82 2.85 9.69
C ILE A 161 9.96 3.09 8.70
N TYR A 162 10.80 2.10 8.56
CA TYR A 162 11.87 2.07 7.56
C TYR A 162 11.59 0.93 6.58
N VAL A 163 11.46 1.25 5.31
CA VAL A 163 11.02 0.30 4.30
C VAL A 163 12.02 0.18 3.16
N LEU A 164 12.21 -1.04 2.65
CA LEU A 164 13.07 -1.33 1.51
C LEU A 164 12.33 -2.15 0.45
N GLY A 165 12.78 -2.01 -0.79
CA GLY A 165 12.41 -2.95 -1.84
C GLY A 165 13.18 -4.26 -1.72
N ASP A 166 12.60 -5.38 -2.10
CA ASP A 166 13.28 -6.69 -2.09
C ASP A 166 14.37 -6.75 -3.17
N ASN A 167 14.17 -6.05 -4.29
CA ASN A 167 15.19 -5.81 -5.32
C ASN A 167 16.11 -4.64 -4.91
N ARG A 168 16.98 -4.88 -3.94
CA ARG A 168 17.79 -3.90 -3.22
C ARG A 168 18.51 -2.88 -4.09
N ASN A 169 19.11 -3.32 -5.17
CA ASN A 169 19.92 -2.47 -6.06
C ASN A 169 19.08 -1.74 -7.10
N HIS A 170 17.81 -2.12 -7.26
CA HIS A 170 16.85 -1.53 -8.22
C HIS A 170 15.60 -0.99 -7.52
N SER A 171 15.76 -0.38 -6.33
CA SER A 171 14.67 0.17 -5.54
C SER A 171 14.97 1.58 -5.06
N ALA A 172 14.05 2.49 -5.33
CA ALA A 172 13.92 3.73 -4.57
C ALA A 172 13.10 3.42 -3.30
N ASP A 173 13.66 3.71 -2.11
CA ASP A 173 13.06 3.38 -0.83
C ASP A 173 13.59 4.28 0.31
N SER A 174 13.46 3.87 1.57
CA SER A 174 13.87 4.68 2.73
C SER A 174 15.34 5.07 2.74
N ARG A 175 16.21 4.43 1.98
CA ARG A 175 17.60 4.85 1.78
C ARG A 175 17.70 6.22 1.10
N ILE A 176 16.68 6.60 0.34
CA ILE A 176 16.61 7.86 -0.41
C ILE A 176 15.69 8.87 0.29
N ILE A 177 14.47 8.42 0.71
CA ILE A 177 13.45 9.33 1.26
C ILE A 177 13.49 9.46 2.77
N GLY A 178 14.27 8.61 3.47
CA GLY A 178 14.28 8.50 4.94
C GLY A 178 13.14 7.64 5.48
N SER A 179 12.96 7.70 6.80
CA SER A 179 11.86 6.99 7.48
C SER A 179 10.50 7.53 7.05
N VAL A 180 9.53 6.64 6.92
CA VAL A 180 8.17 6.93 6.45
C VAL A 180 7.24 7.09 7.64
N PRO A 181 6.52 8.20 7.79
CA PRO A 181 5.51 8.36 8.83
C PRO A 181 4.39 7.31 8.68
N ILE A 182 3.85 6.80 9.79
CA ILE A 182 2.76 5.81 9.77
C ILE A 182 1.54 6.32 9.01
N GLU A 183 1.24 7.62 9.12
CA GLU A 183 0.15 8.26 8.35
C GLU A 183 0.35 8.27 6.82
N ASN A 184 1.54 7.96 6.34
CA ASN A 184 1.82 7.77 4.91
C ASN A 184 1.77 6.30 4.48
N VAL A 185 1.41 5.38 5.38
CA VAL A 185 1.15 3.96 5.06
C VAL A 185 -0.31 3.82 4.65
N LEU A 186 -0.58 3.50 3.39
CA LEU A 186 -1.93 3.35 2.86
C LEU A 186 -2.57 2.02 3.27
N GLY A 187 -1.75 0.98 3.44
CA GLY A 187 -2.20 -0.34 3.84
C GLY A 187 -1.12 -1.41 3.61
N LYS A 188 -1.47 -2.67 3.89
CA LYS A 188 -0.59 -3.85 3.70
C LYS A 188 -1.16 -4.85 2.71
N LEU A 189 -0.29 -5.67 2.12
CA LEU A 189 -0.63 -6.81 1.26
C LEU A 189 -0.78 -8.09 2.05
#